data_fa397f6fe448f8eabed69e650b127262
#
_entry.id   fa397f6fe448f8eabed69e650b127262
#
_cell.length_a   1.000
_cell.length_b   1.000
_cell.length_c   1.000
_cell.angle_alpha   90.00
_cell.angle_beta   90.00
_cell.angle_gamma   90.00
#
_symmetry.space_group_name_H-M   'P 1'
#
loop_
_entity.id
_entity.type
_entity.pdbx_description
1 polymer ?
#
loop_
_entity_poly.entity_id
_entity_poly.type
_entity_poly.pdbx_seq_one_letter_code
_entity_poly.pdbx_strand_id
1 'polypeptide(L)'
;ALNCRVAEEAEFARKNYFYPDLPKGFQITMYDRPLAVDGYLETEADDGTGKRIRITRVHMEEDPGRLVHVGSGDRPRYSLVDYNRSGIPLIEIVTDPDLRSPKEARRFINTLRTTLEYLGVFDGEREGGLRVDANISMEGGNRVEVKNISSYKGVEKALTFEITRQRNVLRRGLTVGRETRHFLEARGVTTSARSKEEEHDYRYFPEPDLRPLRVKGWFERVVLPELPAARRARFGETYGVSPIHARTLCGDLKIADFYEEVACCG
;
A
#
# COMPACT_ATOMS: atom_id res chain seq x y z
N ALA A 1 4.01 11.53 -9.71
CA ALA A 1 4.85 10.34 -9.56
C ALA A 1 4.11 9.05 -9.97
N LEU A 2 2.83 8.93 -9.66
CA LEU A 2 2.01 7.74 -9.95
C LEU A 2 1.19 7.88 -11.25
N ASN A 3 1.49 8.85 -12.09
CA ASN A 3 0.83 9.11 -13.38
C ASN A 3 -0.71 9.19 -13.30
N CYS A 4 -1.25 9.60 -12.16
CA CYS A 4 -2.68 9.77 -11.96
C CYS A 4 -3.18 11.08 -12.56
N ARG A 5 -4.46 11.08 -12.92
CA ARG A 5 -5.22 12.30 -13.20
C ARG A 5 -5.63 12.91 -11.84
N VAL A 6 -5.09 14.09 -11.54
CA VAL A 6 -5.38 14.81 -10.29
C VAL A 6 -6.75 15.49 -10.41
N ALA A 7 -7.56 15.39 -9.35
CA ALA A 7 -8.86 16.04 -9.30
C ALA A 7 -8.72 17.57 -9.25
N GLU A 8 -9.69 18.29 -9.81
CA GLU A 8 -9.78 19.74 -9.62
C GLU A 8 -10.20 20.07 -8.18
N GLU A 9 -11.13 19.26 -7.66
CA GLU A 9 -11.67 19.36 -6.31
C GLU A 9 -11.80 17.96 -5.69
N ALA A 10 -11.36 17.81 -4.46
CA ALA A 10 -11.50 16.60 -3.67
C ALA A 10 -12.32 16.87 -2.40
N GLU A 11 -12.99 15.87 -1.86
CA GLU A 11 -13.88 16.02 -0.72
C GLU A 11 -13.66 14.93 0.31
N PHE A 12 -13.62 15.34 1.58
CA PHE A 12 -13.59 14.39 2.68
C PHE A 12 -14.98 13.85 3.00
N ALA A 13 -15.02 12.61 3.44
CA ALA A 13 -16.22 11.90 3.87
C ALA A 13 -15.99 11.25 5.24
N ARG A 14 -17.06 10.98 5.96
CA ARG A 14 -17.05 10.16 7.16
C ARG A 14 -17.34 8.71 6.81
N LYS A 15 -16.39 7.83 7.19
CA LYS A 15 -16.56 6.37 7.18
C LYS A 15 -16.95 5.92 8.58
N ASN A 16 -18.21 5.55 8.76
CA ASN A 16 -18.75 5.27 10.10
C ASN A 16 -18.55 3.80 10.48
N TYR A 17 -17.86 3.57 11.58
CA TYR A 17 -17.73 2.25 12.21
C TYR A 17 -17.26 2.42 13.66
N PHE A 18 -17.57 1.42 14.50
CA PHE A 18 -17.25 1.45 15.92
C PHE A 18 -16.09 0.50 16.20
N TYR A 19 -14.98 1.06 16.68
CA TYR A 19 -13.81 0.29 17.06
C TYR A 19 -13.14 0.96 18.27
N PRO A 20 -12.50 0.20 19.18
CA PRO A 20 -11.89 0.79 20.39
C PRO A 20 -10.82 1.84 20.10
N ASP A 21 -10.10 1.73 18.98
CA ASP A 21 -9.08 2.69 18.54
C ASP A 21 -9.62 3.85 17.70
N LEU A 22 -10.95 3.92 17.53
CA LEU A 22 -11.65 5.00 16.83
C LEU A 22 -12.86 5.50 17.68
N PRO A 23 -12.61 6.14 18.85
CA PRO A 23 -13.66 6.43 19.83
C PRO A 23 -14.73 7.41 19.33
N LYS A 24 -14.44 8.24 18.32
CA LYS A 24 -15.43 9.15 17.73
C LYS A 24 -16.44 8.45 16.80
N GLY A 25 -16.25 7.15 16.52
CA GLY A 25 -17.17 6.32 15.75
C GLY A 25 -17.13 6.53 14.24
N PHE A 26 -16.21 7.32 13.73
CA PHE A 26 -15.99 7.49 12.29
C PHE A 26 -14.52 7.81 11.98
N GLN A 27 -14.10 7.48 10.77
CA GLN A 27 -12.80 7.85 10.21
C GLN A 27 -13.03 8.89 9.12
N ILE A 28 -12.25 9.98 9.14
CA ILE A 28 -12.20 10.93 8.03
C ILE A 28 -11.42 10.26 6.90
N THR A 29 -12.01 10.21 5.72
CA THR A 29 -11.44 9.60 4.51
C THR A 29 -11.92 10.35 3.27
N MET A 30 -11.64 9.85 2.07
CA MET A 30 -12.24 10.32 0.82
C MET A 30 -12.90 9.12 0.14
N TYR A 31 -14.14 9.25 -0.31
CA TYR A 31 -14.88 8.17 -0.95
C TYR A 31 -15.17 8.46 -2.42
N ASP A 32 -16.15 9.33 -2.70
CA ASP A 32 -16.59 9.62 -4.07
C ASP A 32 -15.65 10.56 -4.84
N ARG A 33 -14.95 11.44 -4.12
CA ARG A 33 -14.12 12.51 -4.70
C ARG A 33 -12.68 12.45 -4.16
N PRO A 34 -11.90 11.45 -4.58
CA PRO A 34 -10.51 11.27 -4.14
C PRO A 34 -9.58 12.35 -4.73
N LEU A 35 -8.34 12.42 -4.23
CA LEU A 35 -7.31 13.34 -4.74
C LEU A 35 -6.93 13.08 -6.18
N ALA A 36 -6.83 11.81 -6.58
CA ALA A 36 -6.40 11.43 -7.90
C ALA A 36 -6.91 10.03 -8.29
N VAL A 37 -7.06 9.80 -9.59
CA VAL A 37 -7.58 8.56 -10.17
C VAL A 37 -6.82 8.19 -11.45
N ASP A 38 -7.06 6.98 -11.95
CA ASP A 38 -6.64 6.51 -13.28
C ASP A 38 -5.11 6.61 -13.50
N GLY A 39 -4.33 6.25 -12.49
CA GLY A 39 -2.89 6.26 -12.57
C GLY A 39 -2.28 4.92 -12.94
N TYR A 40 -0.95 4.88 -12.91
CA TYR A 40 -0.19 3.64 -13.02
C TYR A 40 1.22 3.78 -12.45
N LEU A 41 1.80 2.66 -12.07
CA LEU A 41 3.22 2.53 -11.76
C LEU A 41 3.81 1.38 -12.59
N GLU A 42 4.96 1.63 -13.19
CA GLU A 42 5.67 0.62 -13.94
C GLU A 42 6.56 -0.22 -13.01
N THR A 43 6.50 -1.51 -13.21
CA THR A 43 7.28 -2.52 -12.49
C THR A 43 7.75 -3.60 -13.46
N GLU A 44 8.24 -4.71 -12.96
CA GLU A 44 8.74 -5.83 -13.76
C GLU A 44 7.88 -7.08 -13.54
N ALA A 45 7.47 -7.72 -14.61
CA ALA A 45 6.79 -9.00 -14.61
C ALA A 45 7.74 -10.14 -14.22
N ASP A 46 7.22 -11.36 -14.07
CA ASP A 46 8.03 -12.53 -13.68
C ASP A 46 9.03 -12.96 -14.76
N ASP A 47 8.76 -12.65 -16.01
CA ASP A 47 9.63 -12.89 -17.17
C ASP A 47 10.66 -11.77 -17.41
N GLY A 48 10.71 -10.75 -16.57
CA GLY A 48 11.61 -9.62 -16.68
C GLY A 48 11.13 -8.49 -17.59
N THR A 49 9.99 -8.64 -18.25
CA THR A 49 9.42 -7.56 -19.07
C THR A 49 8.83 -6.43 -18.22
N GLY A 50 8.78 -5.24 -18.80
CA GLY A 50 8.10 -4.10 -18.18
C GLY A 50 6.61 -4.35 -18.05
N LYS A 51 6.06 -4.08 -16.87
CA LYS A 51 4.63 -4.26 -16.57
C LYS A 51 4.06 -3.02 -15.92
N ARG A 52 2.95 -2.56 -16.46
CA ARG A 52 2.19 -1.44 -15.90
C ARG A 52 1.12 -1.97 -14.95
N ILE A 53 1.13 -1.50 -13.71
CA ILE A 53 0.09 -1.77 -12.72
C ILE A 53 -0.75 -0.50 -12.59
N ARG A 54 -2.03 -0.61 -12.90
CA ARG A 54 -2.97 0.51 -12.84
C ARG A 54 -3.29 0.85 -11.39
N ILE A 55 -3.47 2.14 -11.15
CA ILE A 55 -3.88 2.70 -9.86
C ILE A 55 -5.27 3.28 -10.05
N THR A 56 -6.24 2.68 -9.39
CA THR A 56 -7.64 3.11 -9.45
C THR A 56 -7.80 4.50 -8.84
N ARG A 57 -7.23 4.70 -7.65
CA ARG A 57 -7.32 5.97 -6.92
C ARG A 57 -6.21 6.16 -5.89
N VAL A 58 -5.97 7.42 -5.57
CA VAL A 58 -5.16 7.87 -4.44
C VAL A 58 -6.01 8.83 -3.62
N HIS A 59 -6.15 8.56 -2.33
CA HIS A 59 -6.93 9.41 -1.43
C HIS A 59 -6.29 9.55 -0.05
N MET A 60 -6.71 10.58 0.67
CA MET A 60 -6.27 10.83 2.04
C MET A 60 -7.28 10.27 3.04
N GLU A 61 -6.77 9.82 4.17
CA GLU A 61 -7.56 9.46 5.34
C GLU A 61 -6.78 9.77 6.61
N GLU A 62 -7.43 9.73 7.76
CA GLU A 62 -6.76 9.79 9.05
C GLU A 62 -6.40 8.38 9.53
N ASP A 63 -5.24 8.26 10.18
CA ASP A 63 -4.86 7.02 10.83
C ASP A 63 -5.69 6.85 12.13
N PRO A 64 -6.34 5.70 12.38
CA PRO A 64 -6.94 5.40 13.68
C PRO A 64 -5.85 5.15 14.74
N GLY A 65 -6.27 4.91 15.98
CA GLY A 65 -5.37 4.41 17.01
C GLY A 65 -4.86 2.99 16.70
N ARG A 66 -4.12 2.43 17.62
CA ARG A 66 -3.57 1.07 17.53
C ARG A 66 -4.01 0.22 18.71
N LEU A 67 -4.44 -1.01 18.47
CA LEU A 67 -4.68 -2.00 19.52
C LEU A 67 -3.42 -2.84 19.74
N VAL A 68 -2.94 -2.89 20.98
CA VAL A 68 -1.82 -3.73 21.39
C VAL A 68 -2.38 -4.83 22.32
N HIS A 69 -2.40 -6.05 21.82
CA HIS A 69 -2.88 -7.21 22.57
C HIS A 69 -1.79 -7.76 23.49
N VAL A 70 -2.08 -7.86 24.79
CA VAL A 70 -1.14 -8.36 25.80
C VAL A 70 -1.57 -9.75 26.28
N GLY A 71 -0.69 -10.72 26.15
CA GLY A 71 -0.91 -12.12 26.52
C GLY A 71 -0.34 -13.10 25.50
N SER A 72 -0.31 -14.38 25.85
CA SER A 72 0.10 -15.46 24.95
C SER A 72 -1.11 -16.23 24.44
N GLY A 73 -1.15 -16.54 23.14
CA GLY A 73 -2.19 -17.36 22.50
C GLY A 73 -3.32 -16.55 21.86
N ASP A 74 -4.36 -17.26 21.42
CA ASP A 74 -5.48 -16.72 20.65
C ASP A 74 -6.46 -15.85 21.49
N ARG A 75 -6.22 -15.74 22.79
CA ARG A 75 -7.04 -14.93 23.72
C ARG A 75 -6.16 -13.98 24.52
N PRO A 76 -6.05 -12.70 24.09
CA PRO A 76 -5.33 -11.71 24.88
C PRO A 76 -6.04 -11.51 26.23
N ARG A 77 -5.26 -11.33 27.29
CA ARG A 77 -5.80 -11.00 28.62
C ARG A 77 -6.48 -9.64 28.64
N TYR A 78 -5.89 -8.69 27.93
CA TYR A 78 -6.43 -7.35 27.74
C TYR A 78 -5.78 -6.73 26.49
N SER A 79 -6.35 -5.64 26.05
CA SER A 79 -5.79 -4.83 24.95
C SER A 79 -5.57 -3.41 25.43
N LEU A 80 -4.43 -2.86 25.09
CA LEU A 80 -4.11 -1.44 25.25
C LEU A 80 -4.50 -0.71 23.99
N VAL A 81 -4.98 0.50 24.14
CA VAL A 81 -5.26 1.41 23.02
C VAL A 81 -4.16 2.46 22.99
N ASP A 82 -3.44 2.53 21.89
CA ASP A 82 -2.39 3.53 21.64
C ASP A 82 -2.89 4.54 20.61
N TYR A 83 -3.04 5.79 21.04
CA TYR A 83 -3.50 6.90 20.19
C TYR A 83 -2.38 7.77 19.62
N ASN A 84 -1.10 7.42 19.80
CA ASN A 84 0.02 8.26 19.34
C ASN A 84 0.01 8.55 17.83
N ARG A 85 -0.64 7.72 17.04
CA ARG A 85 -0.80 7.89 15.58
C ARG A 85 -2.19 8.35 15.16
N SER A 86 -3.12 8.43 16.09
CA SER A 86 -4.51 8.81 15.78
C SER A 86 -4.57 10.22 15.19
N GLY A 87 -5.28 10.35 14.07
CA GLY A 87 -5.43 11.63 13.36
C GLY A 87 -4.25 12.03 12.47
N ILE A 88 -3.16 11.24 12.43
CA ILE A 88 -2.06 11.50 11.48
C ILE A 88 -2.57 11.28 10.05
N PRO A 89 -2.26 12.19 9.10
CA PRO A 89 -2.62 12.01 7.70
C PRO A 89 -2.01 10.73 7.12
N LEU A 90 -2.84 9.94 6.45
CA LEU A 90 -2.50 8.71 5.78
C LEU A 90 -2.89 8.81 4.30
N ILE A 91 -2.07 8.26 3.41
CA ILE A 91 -2.38 8.12 1.98
C ILE A 91 -2.72 6.66 1.71
N GLU A 92 -3.89 6.42 1.12
CA GLU A 92 -4.26 5.12 0.58
C GLU A 92 -4.12 5.11 -0.95
N ILE A 93 -3.40 4.12 -1.46
CA ILE A 93 -3.19 3.88 -2.88
C ILE A 93 -3.87 2.56 -3.24
N VAL A 94 -4.91 2.62 -4.06
CA VAL A 94 -5.70 1.45 -4.48
C VAL A 94 -5.33 1.09 -5.91
N THR A 95 -4.94 -0.17 -6.14
CA THR A 95 -4.59 -0.69 -7.46
C THR A 95 -5.72 -1.49 -8.08
N ASP A 96 -5.71 -1.57 -9.41
CA ASP A 96 -6.48 -2.56 -10.15
C ASP A 96 -5.86 -3.97 -9.99
N PRO A 97 -6.61 -5.05 -10.29
CA PRO A 97 -6.14 -6.42 -10.12
C PRO A 97 -5.21 -6.87 -11.25
N ASP A 98 -4.13 -6.13 -11.50
CA ASP A 98 -3.18 -6.40 -12.59
C ASP A 98 -2.04 -7.35 -12.18
N LEU A 99 -1.78 -7.50 -10.88
CA LEU A 99 -0.74 -8.38 -10.36
C LEU A 99 -1.14 -9.87 -10.53
N ARG A 100 -0.19 -10.70 -10.94
CA ARG A 100 -0.44 -12.12 -11.26
C ARG A 100 0.34 -13.09 -10.39
N SER A 101 1.33 -12.62 -9.63
CA SER A 101 2.13 -13.46 -8.74
C SER A 101 2.53 -12.75 -7.46
N PRO A 102 2.89 -13.51 -6.40
CA PRO A 102 3.45 -12.94 -5.18
C PRO A 102 4.76 -12.16 -5.41
N LYS A 103 5.58 -12.60 -6.37
CA LYS A 103 6.84 -11.92 -6.72
C LYS A 103 6.58 -10.58 -7.40
N GLU A 104 5.60 -10.51 -8.31
CA GLU A 104 5.17 -9.24 -8.92
C GLU A 104 4.66 -8.27 -7.85
N ALA A 105 3.82 -8.75 -6.91
CA ALA A 105 3.33 -7.93 -5.81
C ALA A 105 4.47 -7.36 -4.95
N ARG A 106 5.45 -8.19 -4.60
CA ARG A 106 6.64 -7.76 -3.87
C ARG A 106 7.43 -6.68 -4.65
N ARG A 107 7.67 -6.88 -5.95
CA ARG A 107 8.39 -5.90 -6.79
C ARG A 107 7.62 -4.60 -6.87
N PHE A 108 6.31 -4.65 -7.10
CA PHE A 108 5.45 -3.48 -7.13
C PHE A 108 5.53 -2.67 -5.83
N ILE A 109 5.34 -3.31 -4.67
CA ILE A 109 5.41 -2.63 -3.36
C ILE A 109 6.81 -2.05 -3.13
N ASN A 110 7.88 -2.75 -3.52
CA ASN A 110 9.23 -2.22 -3.40
C ASN A 110 9.45 -0.98 -4.30
N THR A 111 8.97 -1.02 -5.54
CA THR A 111 9.05 0.12 -6.49
C THR A 111 8.26 1.32 -5.95
N LEU A 112 7.06 1.07 -5.43
CA LEU A 112 6.22 2.10 -4.81
C LEU A 112 6.93 2.73 -3.60
N ARG A 113 7.45 1.89 -2.69
CA ARG A 113 8.20 2.33 -1.51
C ARG A 113 9.37 3.25 -1.90
N THR A 114 10.23 2.79 -2.81
CA THR A 114 11.38 3.58 -3.27
C THR A 114 10.92 4.91 -3.90
N THR A 115 9.84 4.89 -4.68
CA THR A 115 9.27 6.12 -5.25
C THR A 115 8.84 7.10 -4.16
N LEU A 116 8.16 6.63 -3.11
CA LEU A 116 7.72 7.46 -1.99
C LEU A 116 8.88 7.99 -1.14
N GLU A 117 9.97 7.21 -0.99
CA GLU A 117 11.21 7.64 -0.34
C GLU A 117 11.88 8.78 -1.12
N TYR A 118 11.99 8.66 -2.45
CA TYR A 118 12.51 9.72 -3.32
C TYR A 118 11.68 11.00 -3.29
N LEU A 119 10.38 10.88 -3.07
CA LEU A 119 9.49 12.03 -2.88
C LEU A 119 9.64 12.68 -1.48
N GLY A 120 10.37 12.06 -0.56
CA GLY A 120 10.51 12.53 0.83
C GLY A 120 9.22 12.44 1.66
N VAL A 121 8.21 11.67 1.20
CA VAL A 121 6.92 11.52 1.90
C VAL A 121 6.81 10.22 2.68
N PHE A 122 7.80 9.37 2.60
CA PHE A 122 7.86 8.09 3.30
C PHE A 122 9.27 7.83 3.83
N ASP A 123 9.35 7.35 5.07
CA ASP A 123 10.59 6.90 5.70
C ASP A 123 10.50 5.37 5.90
N GLY A 124 11.31 4.63 5.16
CA GLY A 124 11.33 3.17 5.19
C GLY A 124 11.84 2.57 6.50
N GLU A 125 12.54 3.35 7.33
CA GLU A 125 13.04 2.93 8.64
C GLU A 125 11.97 3.11 9.75
N ARG A 126 10.92 3.89 9.47
CA ARG A 126 9.85 4.15 10.44
C ARG A 126 8.92 2.95 10.58
N GLU A 127 8.87 2.37 11.78
CA GLU A 127 7.99 1.23 12.09
C GLU A 127 6.51 1.57 11.78
N GLY A 128 5.86 0.67 11.02
CA GLY A 128 4.45 0.81 10.66
C GLY A 128 4.15 1.95 9.67
N GLY A 129 5.17 2.51 9.00
CA GLY A 129 4.98 3.52 7.95
C GLY A 129 4.28 2.98 6.71
N LEU A 130 4.44 1.68 6.41
CA LEU A 130 3.77 0.99 5.31
C LEU A 130 2.85 -0.09 5.84
N ARG A 131 1.60 -0.09 5.38
CA ARG A 131 0.63 -1.16 5.59
C ARG A 131 0.07 -1.59 4.24
N VAL A 132 -0.14 -2.88 4.06
CA VAL A 132 -0.66 -3.44 2.83
C VAL A 132 -1.82 -4.37 3.14
N ASP A 133 -2.95 -4.11 2.51
CA ASP A 133 -4.09 -5.03 2.43
C ASP A 133 -4.08 -5.65 1.03
N ALA A 134 -3.96 -6.97 0.95
CA ALA A 134 -3.86 -7.69 -0.31
C ALA A 134 -5.17 -8.44 -0.61
N ASN A 135 -5.77 -8.15 -1.76
CA ASN A 135 -6.92 -8.90 -2.26
C ASN A 135 -6.44 -9.98 -3.22
N ILE A 136 -6.87 -11.21 -2.99
CA ILE A 136 -6.51 -12.35 -3.82
C ILE A 136 -7.72 -13.24 -4.10
N SER A 137 -7.82 -13.70 -5.35
CA SER A 137 -8.76 -14.74 -5.78
C SER A 137 -8.08 -15.70 -6.74
N MET A 138 -8.41 -16.98 -6.62
CA MET A 138 -8.06 -18.02 -7.59
C MET A 138 -9.24 -18.26 -8.49
N GLU A 139 -8.98 -18.75 -9.71
CA GLU A 139 -10.04 -19.20 -10.61
C GLU A 139 -10.92 -20.26 -9.91
N GLY A 140 -12.24 -20.06 -9.96
CA GLY A 140 -13.21 -20.88 -9.26
C GLY A 140 -13.40 -20.58 -7.76
N GLY A 141 -12.73 -19.55 -7.22
CA GLY A 141 -12.86 -19.12 -5.82
C GLY A 141 -13.28 -17.67 -5.67
N ASN A 142 -13.79 -17.33 -4.49
CA ASN A 142 -14.11 -15.95 -4.14
C ASN A 142 -12.87 -15.17 -3.71
N ARG A 143 -13.00 -13.83 -3.71
CA ARG A 143 -11.97 -12.91 -3.24
C ARG A 143 -11.77 -13.02 -1.73
N VAL A 144 -10.51 -13.17 -1.33
CA VAL A 144 -10.05 -13.11 0.05
C VAL A 144 -9.20 -11.87 0.22
N GLU A 145 -9.44 -11.11 1.28
CA GLU A 145 -8.63 -9.98 1.68
C GLU A 145 -7.67 -10.41 2.78
N VAL A 146 -6.38 -10.17 2.60
CA VAL A 146 -5.35 -10.45 3.61
C VAL A 146 -4.85 -9.12 4.18
N LYS A 147 -5.09 -8.91 5.47
CA LYS A 147 -4.72 -7.70 6.22
C LYS A 147 -3.48 -7.94 7.09
N ASN A 148 -2.97 -6.85 7.66
CA ASN A 148 -1.88 -6.86 8.63
C ASN A 148 -0.53 -7.28 8.01
N ILE A 149 -0.25 -6.78 6.80
CA ILE A 149 1.03 -6.99 6.13
C ILE A 149 1.82 -5.68 6.25
N SER A 150 2.98 -5.73 6.92
CA SER A 150 3.80 -4.56 7.26
C SER A 150 5.06 -4.40 6.43
N SER A 151 5.34 -5.33 5.50
CA SER A 151 6.55 -5.30 4.69
C SER A 151 6.33 -5.85 3.27
N TYR A 152 7.16 -5.41 2.32
CA TYR A 152 7.13 -5.95 0.95
C TYR A 152 7.49 -7.46 0.89
N LYS A 153 8.35 -7.94 1.82
CA LYS A 153 8.65 -9.38 1.96
C LYS A 153 7.46 -10.13 2.56
N GLY A 154 6.74 -9.49 3.48
CA GLY A 154 5.50 -10.02 4.06
C GLY A 154 4.42 -10.23 3.01
N VAL A 155 4.28 -9.31 2.05
CA VAL A 155 3.30 -9.44 0.94
C VAL A 155 3.55 -10.73 0.14
N GLU A 156 4.79 -11.00 -0.27
CA GLU A 156 5.12 -12.22 -1.00
C GLU A 156 4.79 -13.48 -0.19
N LYS A 157 5.16 -13.52 1.08
CA LYS A 157 4.89 -14.66 1.97
C LYS A 157 3.39 -14.88 2.18
N ALA A 158 2.66 -13.82 2.49
CA ALA A 158 1.21 -13.86 2.72
C ALA A 158 0.46 -14.38 1.50
N LEU A 159 0.77 -13.84 0.32
CA LEU A 159 0.14 -14.25 -0.95
C LEU A 159 0.54 -15.68 -1.33
N THR A 160 1.79 -16.08 -1.13
CA THR A 160 2.25 -17.47 -1.41
C THR A 160 1.51 -18.48 -0.54
N PHE A 161 1.36 -18.18 0.76
CA PHE A 161 0.58 -19.02 1.67
C PHE A 161 -0.88 -19.10 1.22
N GLU A 162 -1.49 -17.96 0.92
CA GLU A 162 -2.90 -17.89 0.58
C GLU A 162 -3.22 -18.59 -0.74
N ILE A 163 -2.36 -18.48 -1.76
CA ILE A 163 -2.48 -19.23 -3.01
C ILE A 163 -2.47 -20.75 -2.73
N THR A 164 -1.55 -21.20 -1.90
CA THR A 164 -1.43 -22.61 -1.53
C THR A 164 -2.68 -23.09 -0.79
N ARG A 165 -3.17 -22.29 0.16
CA ARG A 165 -4.39 -22.60 0.91
C ARG A 165 -5.61 -22.69 -0.01
N GLN A 166 -5.86 -21.67 -0.84
CA GLN A 166 -7.00 -21.63 -1.75
C GLN A 166 -6.96 -22.77 -2.75
N ARG A 167 -5.78 -23.05 -3.34
CA ARG A 167 -5.59 -24.19 -4.25
C ARG A 167 -5.91 -25.52 -3.59
N ASN A 168 -5.52 -25.72 -2.34
CA ASN A 168 -5.82 -26.95 -1.60
C ASN A 168 -7.32 -27.11 -1.29
N VAL A 169 -8.01 -26.01 -0.98
CA VAL A 169 -9.47 -26.00 -0.78
C VAL A 169 -10.19 -26.39 -2.07
N LEU A 170 -9.87 -25.72 -3.18
CA LEU A 170 -10.47 -25.97 -4.48
C LEU A 170 -10.21 -27.39 -5.01
N ARG A 171 -8.98 -27.92 -4.84
CA ARG A 171 -8.64 -29.32 -5.23
C ARG A 171 -9.44 -30.38 -4.49
N ARG A 172 -9.96 -30.06 -3.29
CA ARG A 172 -10.83 -30.94 -2.52
C ARG A 172 -12.31 -30.79 -2.89
N GLY A 173 -12.63 -30.02 -3.93
CA GLY A 173 -14.01 -29.74 -4.33
C GLY A 173 -14.78 -28.81 -3.36
N LEU A 174 -14.05 -28.13 -2.46
CA LEU A 174 -14.62 -27.19 -1.52
C LEU A 174 -14.58 -25.77 -2.09
N THR A 175 -15.45 -24.91 -1.60
CA THR A 175 -15.54 -23.50 -2.04
C THR A 175 -14.68 -22.59 -1.16
N VAL A 176 -13.93 -21.71 -1.77
CA VAL A 176 -13.30 -20.58 -1.07
C VAL A 176 -14.35 -19.49 -0.87
N GLY A 177 -14.74 -19.26 0.37
CA GLY A 177 -15.69 -18.18 0.73
C GLY A 177 -15.04 -16.80 0.62
N ARG A 178 -15.89 -15.76 0.49
CA ARG A 178 -15.44 -14.36 0.63
C ARG A 178 -15.16 -14.09 2.11
N GLU A 179 -13.91 -13.87 2.46
CA GLU A 179 -13.46 -13.68 3.85
C GLU A 179 -12.34 -12.66 3.97
N THR A 180 -12.18 -12.11 5.17
CA THR A 180 -10.97 -11.38 5.57
C THR A 180 -10.09 -12.28 6.42
N ARG A 181 -8.80 -12.23 6.17
CA ARG A 181 -7.78 -12.98 6.90
C ARG A 181 -6.69 -12.05 7.39
N HIS A 182 -6.06 -12.38 8.51
CA HIS A 182 -4.91 -11.66 9.04
C HIS A 182 -3.63 -12.44 8.77
N PHE A 183 -2.61 -11.77 8.28
CA PHE A 183 -1.28 -12.35 8.14
C PHE A 183 -0.55 -12.31 9.48
N LEU A 184 -0.07 -13.46 9.92
CA LEU A 184 0.78 -13.62 11.12
C LEU A 184 2.23 -13.73 10.67
N GLU A 185 2.94 -12.61 10.65
CA GLU A 185 4.28 -12.52 10.04
C GLU A 185 5.28 -13.48 10.71
N ALA A 186 5.24 -13.61 12.04
CA ALA A 186 6.11 -14.51 12.80
C ALA A 186 5.92 -16.00 12.43
N ARG A 187 4.73 -16.39 11.97
CA ARG A 187 4.40 -17.77 11.59
C ARG A 187 4.36 -17.97 10.06
N GLY A 188 4.34 -16.90 9.30
CA GLY A 188 4.22 -16.92 7.85
C GLY A 188 2.89 -17.50 7.32
N VAL A 189 1.80 -17.42 8.10
CA VAL A 189 0.48 -17.98 7.78
C VAL A 189 -0.60 -16.92 7.85
N THR A 190 -1.73 -17.18 7.19
CA THR A 190 -2.95 -16.38 7.35
C THR A 190 -3.95 -17.09 8.26
N THR A 191 -4.65 -16.35 9.10
CA THR A 191 -5.75 -16.86 9.92
C THR A 191 -7.05 -16.15 9.56
N SER A 192 -8.19 -16.84 9.63
CA SER A 192 -9.48 -16.23 9.38
C SER A 192 -9.75 -15.16 10.44
N ALA A 193 -10.16 -13.98 9.99
CA ALA A 193 -10.72 -12.94 10.84
C ALA A 193 -12.25 -13.12 10.92
N ARG A 194 -12.92 -12.37 11.82
CA ARG A 194 -14.39 -12.34 11.83
C ARG A 194 -14.92 -11.84 10.48
N SER A 195 -16.12 -12.27 10.12
CA SER A 195 -16.80 -11.89 8.86
C SER A 195 -16.78 -10.39 8.62
N LYS A 196 -16.58 -9.98 7.36
CA LYS A 196 -16.55 -8.58 6.92
C LYS A 196 -17.83 -7.84 7.22
N GLU A 197 -17.66 -6.59 7.68
CA GLU A 197 -18.61 -5.52 7.40
C GLU A 197 -18.62 -5.26 5.89
N GLU A 198 -19.78 -5.12 5.28
CA GLU A 198 -19.89 -4.75 3.87
C GLU A 198 -19.70 -3.24 3.71
N GLU A 199 -19.32 -2.79 2.52
CA GLU A 199 -19.09 -1.36 2.22
C GLU A 199 -20.32 -0.50 2.55
N HIS A 200 -21.52 -1.06 2.39
CA HIS A 200 -22.80 -0.43 2.74
C HIS A 200 -22.96 -0.15 4.24
N ASP A 201 -22.26 -0.87 5.09
CA ASP A 201 -22.35 -0.72 6.54
C ASP A 201 -21.65 0.55 7.03
N TYR A 202 -20.73 1.13 6.25
CA TYR A 202 -20.01 2.34 6.62
C TYR A 202 -20.81 3.63 6.46
N ARG A 203 -21.90 3.64 5.72
CA ARG A 203 -22.80 4.78 5.56
C ARG A 203 -22.04 6.09 5.33
N TYR A 204 -21.23 6.11 4.27
CA TYR A 204 -20.44 7.29 3.89
C TYR A 204 -21.34 8.51 3.66
N PHE A 205 -20.89 9.66 4.16
CA PHE A 205 -21.47 10.96 3.83
C PHE A 205 -20.37 12.03 3.87
N PRO A 206 -20.53 13.17 3.17
CA PRO A 206 -19.55 14.25 3.17
C PRO A 206 -19.22 14.74 4.59
N GLU A 207 -17.94 15.00 4.86
CA GLU A 207 -17.49 15.55 6.15
C GLU A 207 -17.97 17.00 6.29
N PRO A 208 -18.92 17.31 7.21
CA PRO A 208 -19.54 18.63 7.26
C PRO A 208 -18.62 19.73 7.79
N ASP A 209 -17.56 19.36 8.53
CA ASP A 209 -16.65 20.33 9.15
C ASP A 209 -15.46 20.70 8.23
N LEU A 210 -15.29 19.98 7.11
CA LEU A 210 -14.23 20.24 6.13
C LEU A 210 -14.81 20.70 4.80
N ARG A 211 -14.30 21.80 4.28
CA ARG A 211 -14.66 22.28 2.95
C ARG A 211 -13.97 21.43 1.87
N PRO A 212 -14.59 21.28 0.69
CA PRO A 212 -13.93 20.68 -0.45
C PRO A 212 -12.58 21.34 -0.76
N LEU A 213 -11.59 20.51 -1.10
CA LEU A 213 -10.22 20.95 -1.38
C LEU A 213 -10.07 21.28 -2.85
N ARG A 214 -9.64 22.50 -3.18
CA ARG A 214 -9.26 22.91 -4.55
C ARG A 214 -7.83 22.45 -4.83
N VAL A 215 -7.69 21.23 -5.32
CA VAL A 215 -6.39 20.54 -5.46
C VAL A 215 -5.56 21.09 -6.62
N LYS A 216 -6.19 21.51 -7.70
CA LYS A 216 -5.51 21.97 -8.93
C LYS A 216 -4.46 23.05 -8.67
N GLY A 217 -4.78 24.11 -7.91
CA GLY A 217 -3.83 25.17 -7.61
C GLY A 217 -2.66 24.76 -6.71
N TRP A 218 -2.77 23.64 -5.99
CA TRP A 218 -1.64 23.07 -5.25
C TRP A 218 -0.77 22.22 -6.17
N PHE A 219 -1.38 21.39 -6.99
CA PHE A 219 -0.70 20.50 -7.93
C PHE A 219 0.21 21.27 -8.88
N GLU A 220 -0.23 22.41 -9.41
CA GLU A 220 0.55 23.27 -10.33
C GLU A 220 1.83 23.84 -9.69
N ARG A 221 1.92 23.86 -8.36
CA ARG A 221 3.09 24.34 -7.60
C ARG A 221 4.04 23.24 -7.14
N VAL A 222 3.64 21.97 -7.32
CA VAL A 222 4.47 20.83 -6.89
C VAL A 222 5.56 20.59 -7.92
N VAL A 223 6.81 20.68 -7.48
CA VAL A 223 7.98 20.25 -8.26
C VAL A 223 8.36 18.86 -7.85
N LEU A 224 8.34 17.92 -8.78
CA LEU A 224 8.78 16.55 -8.50
C LEU A 224 10.31 16.48 -8.54
N PRO A 225 10.94 15.81 -7.56
CA PRO A 225 12.36 15.47 -7.66
C PRO A 225 12.58 14.44 -8.79
N GLU A 226 13.83 14.19 -9.11
CA GLU A 226 14.19 13.10 -10.03
C GLU A 226 13.72 11.76 -9.44
N LEU A 227 12.89 11.03 -10.18
CA LEU A 227 12.33 9.76 -9.72
C LEU A 227 13.31 8.59 -9.98
N PRO A 228 13.19 7.47 -9.24
CA PRO A 228 14.12 6.33 -9.36
C PRO A 228 14.31 5.81 -10.78
N ALA A 229 13.27 5.82 -11.60
CA ALA A 229 13.34 5.35 -12.99
C ALA A 229 14.20 6.28 -13.87
N ALA A 230 13.99 7.58 -13.76
CA ALA A 230 14.77 8.58 -14.48
C ALA A 230 16.24 8.54 -14.03
N ARG A 231 16.49 8.45 -12.73
CA ARG A 231 17.85 8.37 -12.17
C ARG A 231 18.60 7.12 -12.65
N ARG A 232 17.93 5.97 -12.74
CA ARG A 232 18.53 4.75 -13.31
C ARG A 232 18.94 4.93 -14.77
N ALA A 233 18.09 5.55 -15.57
CA ALA A 233 18.42 5.84 -16.99
C ALA A 233 19.63 6.77 -17.07
N ARG A 234 19.63 7.87 -16.30
CA ARG A 234 20.73 8.82 -16.24
C ARG A 234 22.05 8.20 -15.75
N PHE A 235 22.01 7.30 -14.77
CA PHE A 235 23.20 6.58 -14.31
C PHE A 235 23.81 5.70 -15.41
N GLY A 236 22.97 5.06 -16.23
CA GLY A 236 23.42 4.34 -17.40
C GLY A 236 24.08 5.24 -18.44
N GLU A 237 23.46 6.36 -18.75
CA GLU A 237 23.91 7.31 -19.78
C GLU A 237 25.15 8.11 -19.34
N THR A 238 25.14 8.60 -18.10
CA THR A 238 26.19 9.53 -17.61
C THR A 238 27.41 8.79 -17.08
N TYR A 239 27.21 7.69 -16.36
CA TYR A 239 28.30 6.98 -15.67
C TYR A 239 28.58 5.59 -16.25
N GLY A 240 27.89 5.17 -17.31
CA GLY A 240 28.09 3.84 -17.92
C GLY A 240 27.69 2.67 -17.01
N VAL A 241 26.85 2.92 -15.99
CA VAL A 241 26.41 1.90 -15.04
C VAL A 241 25.48 0.92 -15.72
N SER A 242 25.75 -0.39 -15.56
CA SER A 242 24.85 -1.41 -16.12
C SER A 242 23.44 -1.35 -15.50
N PRO A 243 22.40 -1.78 -16.23
CA PRO A 243 21.02 -1.73 -15.71
C PRO A 243 20.83 -2.44 -14.38
N ILE A 244 21.55 -3.54 -14.13
CA ILE A 244 21.50 -4.29 -12.88
C ILE A 244 22.09 -3.46 -11.73
N HIS A 245 23.24 -2.85 -11.93
CA HIS A 245 23.90 -2.01 -10.93
C HIS A 245 23.11 -0.72 -10.69
N ALA A 246 22.61 -0.06 -11.75
CA ALA A 246 21.78 1.12 -11.62
C ALA A 246 20.51 0.83 -10.80
N ARG A 247 19.90 -0.35 -10.96
CA ARG A 247 18.76 -0.80 -10.14
C ARG A 247 19.12 -0.92 -8.66
N THR A 248 20.29 -1.49 -8.37
CA THR A 248 20.77 -1.67 -6.99
C THR A 248 21.06 -0.31 -6.35
N LEU A 249 21.82 0.54 -7.02
CA LEU A 249 22.19 1.86 -6.53
C LEU A 249 20.98 2.76 -6.30
N CYS A 250 20.08 2.86 -7.28
CA CYS A 250 18.88 3.70 -7.18
C CYS A 250 17.73 3.05 -6.37
N GLY A 251 17.93 1.87 -5.81
CA GLY A 251 16.99 1.20 -4.90
C GLY A 251 16.93 1.83 -3.51
N ASP A 252 17.91 2.65 -3.18
CA ASP A 252 17.99 3.44 -1.95
C ASP A 252 18.50 4.85 -2.29
N LEU A 253 17.78 5.87 -1.80
CA LEU A 253 18.11 7.27 -2.13
C LEU A 253 19.48 7.67 -1.62
N LYS A 254 19.84 7.30 -0.38
CA LYS A 254 21.12 7.66 0.25
C LYS A 254 22.30 7.00 -0.47
N ILE A 255 22.12 5.75 -0.90
CA ILE A 255 23.14 5.04 -1.68
C ILE A 255 23.32 5.69 -3.05
N ALA A 256 22.23 6.07 -3.70
CA ALA A 256 22.28 6.74 -5.00
C ALA A 256 22.99 8.10 -4.91
N ASP A 257 22.69 8.90 -3.88
CA ASP A 257 23.31 10.19 -3.63
C ASP A 257 24.81 10.02 -3.37
N PHE A 258 25.19 9.10 -2.50
CA PHE A 258 26.60 8.81 -2.20
C PHE A 258 27.37 8.36 -3.45
N TYR A 259 26.78 7.46 -4.25
CA TYR A 259 27.41 7.02 -5.50
C TYR A 259 27.68 8.21 -6.43
N GLU A 260 26.72 9.10 -6.57
CA GLU A 260 26.83 10.26 -7.46
C GLU A 260 27.90 11.25 -6.98
N GLU A 261 27.96 11.51 -5.66
CA GLU A 261 29.03 12.32 -5.07
C GLU A 261 30.43 11.73 -5.37
N VAL A 262 30.58 10.42 -5.21
CA VAL A 262 31.86 9.74 -5.50
C VAL A 262 32.17 9.79 -7.00
N ALA A 263 31.21 9.53 -7.87
CA ALA A 263 31.39 9.56 -9.32
C ALA A 263 31.72 10.95 -9.87
N CYS A 264 31.33 12.01 -9.19
CA CYS A 264 31.69 13.38 -9.54
C CYS A 264 33.12 13.77 -9.08
N CYS A 265 33.74 13.02 -8.17
CA CYS A 265 35.07 13.28 -7.65
C CYS A 265 36.21 12.57 -8.45
N GLY A 266 35.89 11.64 -9.32
CA GLY A 266 36.82 10.83 -10.11
C GLY A 266 36.70 11.04 -11.58
#